data_ef54de0075cc2525c6fe9d6932cdb299
#
_entry.id   ef54de0075cc2525c6fe9d6932cdb299
#
_cell.length_a   1.000
_cell.length_b   1.000
_cell.length_c   1.000
_cell.angle_alpha   90.00
_cell.angle_beta   90.00
_cell.angle_gamma   90.00
#
_symmetry.space_group_name_H-M   'P 1'
#
loop_
_entity.id
_entity.type
_entity.pdbx_description
1 polymer ?
#
loop_
_entity_poly.entity_id
_entity_poly.type
_entity_poly.pdbx_seq_one_letter_code
_entity_poly.pdbx_strand_id
1 'polypeptide(L)' 'MAKTLVILILLFDGTLVKARLEFTRPMEVHECLMFADDHRETISKYVDTKGWVLNDGRGTIQGFICE' A
#
# COMPACT_ATOMS: atom_id res chain seq x y z
N MET A 1 -14.53 -12.04 1.72
CA MET A 1 -14.55 -10.64 1.27
C MET A 1 -13.56 -9.81 2.08
N ALA A 2 -12.94 -8.83 1.44
CA ALA A 2 -11.98 -7.96 2.10
C ALA A 2 -12.68 -6.77 2.75
N LYS A 3 -12.34 -6.48 3.98
CA LYS A 3 -12.85 -5.32 4.74
C LYS A 3 -11.78 -4.27 4.96
N THR A 4 -10.52 -4.67 4.90
CA THR A 4 -9.38 -3.81 5.22
C THR A 4 -8.26 -4.03 4.20
N LEU A 5 -7.68 -2.94 3.73
CA LEU A 5 -6.45 -2.97 2.95
C LEU A 5 -5.29 -2.64 3.89
N VAL A 6 -4.33 -3.55 3.99
CA VAL A 6 -3.10 -3.32 4.75
C VAL A 6 -1.98 -3.00 3.78
N ILE A 7 -1.34 -1.86 3.95
CA ILE A 7 -0.23 -1.41 3.13
C ILE A 7 1.06 -1.62 3.94
N LEU A 8 1.96 -2.43 3.39
CA LEU A 8 3.25 -2.71 4.04
C LEU A 8 4.27 -1.70 3.54
N ILE A 9 4.80 -0.90 4.46
CA ILE A 9 5.73 0.19 4.16
C ILE A 9 7.03 -0.05 4.92
N LEU A 10 8.14 -0.04 4.19
CA LEU A 10 9.47 -0.08 4.81
C LEU A 10 10.04 1.33 4.79
N LEU A 11 10.17 1.93 5.98
CA LEU A 11 10.77 3.25 6.11
C LEU A 11 12.28 3.18 5.86
N PHE A 12 12.88 4.28 5.44
CA PHE A 12 14.31 4.31 5.15
C PHE A 12 15.19 4.14 6.39
N ASP A 13 14.63 4.31 7.59
CA ASP A 13 15.32 3.99 8.84
C ASP A 13 15.31 2.50 9.20
N GLY A 14 14.66 1.66 8.36
CA GLY A 14 14.58 0.22 8.60
C GLY A 14 13.29 -0.23 9.31
N THR A 15 12.44 0.70 9.72
CA THR A 15 11.18 0.35 10.42
C THR A 15 10.13 -0.12 9.43
N LEU A 16 9.48 -1.25 9.72
CA LEU A 16 8.35 -1.75 8.94
C LEU A 16 7.04 -1.23 9.56
N VAL A 17 6.25 -0.58 8.73
CA VAL A 17 4.96 0.00 9.13
C VAL A 17 3.84 -0.69 8.36
N LYS A 18 2.73 -0.97 9.05
CA LYS A 18 1.51 -1.49 8.45
C LYS A 18 0.44 -0.41 8.52
N ALA A 19 0.14 0.21 7.40
CA ALA A 19 -0.94 1.19 7.33
C ALA A 19 -2.24 0.47 6.98
N ARG A 20 -3.31 0.72 7.74
CA ARG A 20 -4.60 0.09 7.52
C ARG A 20 -5.59 1.09 6.95
N LEU A 21 -6.28 0.67 5.89
CA LEU A 21 -7.37 1.43 5.30
C LEU A 21 -8.63 0.55 5.36
N GLU A 22 -9.61 0.97 6.15
CA GLU A 22 -10.86 0.24 6.28
C GLU A 22 -11.86 0.69 5.22
N PHE A 23 -12.47 -0.27 4.53
CA PHE A 23 -13.50 0.02 3.54
C PHE A 23 -14.84 0.27 4.24
N THR A 24 -15.66 1.13 3.65
CA THR A 24 -17.00 1.42 4.17
C THR A 24 -17.94 0.23 4.01
N ARG A 25 -17.62 -0.69 3.10
CA ARG A 25 -18.36 -1.93 2.88
C ARG A 25 -17.39 -3.02 2.42
N PRO A 26 -17.71 -4.31 2.64
CA PRO A 26 -16.85 -5.38 2.16
C PRO A 26 -16.67 -5.34 0.64
N MET A 27 -15.45 -5.66 0.18
CA MET A 27 -15.11 -5.74 -1.23
C MET A 27 -14.69 -7.15 -1.60
N GLU A 28 -14.89 -7.54 -2.86
CA GLU A 28 -14.27 -8.73 -3.39
C GLU A 28 -12.75 -8.58 -3.39
N VAL A 29 -12.02 -9.69 -3.24
CA VAL A 29 -10.56 -9.64 -3.15
C VAL A 29 -9.94 -8.97 -4.38
N HIS A 30 -10.45 -9.28 -5.59
CA HIS A 30 -9.91 -8.67 -6.80
C HIS A 30 -10.17 -7.17 -6.86
N GLU A 31 -11.30 -6.68 -6.32
CA GLU A 31 -11.57 -5.25 -6.23
C GLU A 31 -10.62 -4.57 -5.25
N CYS A 32 -10.33 -5.23 -4.12
CA CYS A 32 -9.35 -4.74 -3.15
C CYS A 32 -7.97 -4.62 -3.77
N LEU A 33 -7.53 -5.61 -4.54
CA LEU A 33 -6.23 -5.60 -5.22
C LEU A 33 -6.15 -4.51 -6.29
N MET A 34 -7.22 -4.30 -7.05
CA MET A 34 -7.28 -3.22 -8.03
C MET A 34 -7.23 -1.86 -7.34
N PHE A 35 -7.95 -1.70 -6.24
CA PHE A 35 -7.91 -0.49 -5.45
C PHE A 35 -6.50 -0.24 -4.91
N ALA A 36 -5.82 -1.29 -4.45
CA ALA A 36 -4.44 -1.18 -3.95
C ALA A 36 -3.49 -0.70 -5.04
N ASP A 37 -3.59 -1.23 -6.25
CA ASP A 37 -2.77 -0.81 -7.38
C ASP A 37 -2.98 0.67 -7.71
N ASP A 38 -4.23 1.12 -7.78
CA ASP A 38 -4.55 2.52 -8.06
C ASP A 38 -4.04 3.43 -6.93
N HIS A 39 -4.23 2.99 -5.69
CA HIS A 39 -3.81 3.76 -4.52
C HIS A 39 -2.29 3.91 -4.46
N ARG A 40 -1.56 2.84 -4.83
CA ARG A 40 -0.10 2.87 -4.89
C ARG A 40 0.40 3.98 -5.82
N GLU A 41 -0.22 4.11 -6.99
CA GLU A 41 0.17 5.14 -7.96
C GLU A 41 -0.15 6.55 -7.46
N THR A 42 -1.15 6.68 -6.59
CA THR A 42 -1.57 7.96 -6.02
C THR A 42 -0.62 8.42 -4.91
N ILE A 43 -0.17 7.49 -4.04
CA ILE A 43 0.60 7.83 -2.84
C ILE A 43 2.10 7.67 -3.00
N SER A 44 2.55 7.10 -4.13
CA SER A 44 3.97 6.81 -4.35
C SER A 44 4.35 6.95 -5.82
N LYS A 45 5.66 6.95 -6.08
CA LYS A 45 6.22 6.96 -7.43
C LYS A 45 7.20 5.82 -7.58
N TYR A 46 7.22 5.20 -8.74
CA TYR A 46 8.20 4.17 -9.05
C TYR A 46 9.56 4.80 -9.34
N VAL A 47 10.58 4.30 -8.63
CA VAL A 47 11.98 4.67 -8.85
C VAL A 47 12.75 3.38 -9.13
N ASP A 48 13.42 3.30 -10.29
CA ASP A 48 14.06 2.07 -10.76
C ASP A 48 14.97 1.39 -9.74
N THR A 49 15.70 2.18 -8.95
CA THR A 49 16.67 1.65 -7.99
C THR A 49 16.06 1.35 -6.63
N LYS A 50 14.87 1.86 -6.32
CA LYS A 50 14.29 1.80 -4.98
C LYS A 50 12.89 1.16 -4.93
N GLY A 51 12.21 1.07 -6.07
CA GLY A 51 10.83 0.60 -6.15
C GLY A 51 9.83 1.73 -5.94
N TRP A 52 8.72 1.44 -5.27
CA TRP A 52 7.65 2.41 -5.07
C TRP A 52 7.94 3.27 -3.84
N VAL A 53 8.45 4.47 -4.06
CA VAL A 53 8.82 5.41 -3.00
C VAL A 53 7.62 6.31 -2.68
N LEU A 54 7.28 6.41 -1.39
CA LEU A 54 6.20 7.29 -0.94
C LEU A 54 6.46 8.74 -1.34
N ASN A 55 5.40 9.47 -1.69
CA ASN A 55 5.52 10.86 -2.12
C ASN A 55 6.11 11.77 -1.04
N ASP A 56 5.95 11.42 0.23
CA ASP A 56 6.55 12.16 1.34
C ASP A 56 8.02 11.78 1.60
N GLY A 57 8.56 10.81 0.85
CA GLY A 57 9.97 10.44 0.94
C GLY A 57 10.37 9.61 2.15
N ARG A 58 9.42 9.12 2.95
CA ARG A 58 9.76 8.41 4.19
C ARG A 58 10.14 6.95 4.01
N GLY A 59 9.71 6.33 2.92
CA GLY A 59 9.98 4.91 2.72
C GLY A 59 9.43 4.39 1.41
N THR A 60 9.38 3.06 1.29
CA THR A 60 8.90 2.38 0.10
C THR A 60 7.73 1.45 0.45
N ILE A 61 6.83 1.27 -0.51
CA ILE A 61 5.74 0.30 -0.37
C ILE A 61 6.29 -1.08 -0.72
N GLN A 62 6.13 -2.03 0.19
CA GLN A 62 6.61 -3.41 -0.01
C GLN A 62 5.51 -4.32 -0.54
N GLY A 63 4.26 -4.04 -0.23
CA GLY A 63 3.15 -4.84 -0.70
C GLY A 63 1.85 -4.46 -0.04
N PHE A 64 0.81 -5.25 -0.37
CA PHE A 64 -0.54 -5.05 0.12
C PHE A 64 -1.11 -6.38 0.59
N ILE A 65 -1.94 -6.31 1.63
CA ILE A 65 -2.71 -7.46 2.09
C ILE A 65 -4.17 -7.04 2.16
N CYS A 66 -5.04 -7.82 1.54
CA CYS A 66 -6.49 -7.63 1.62
C CYS A 66 -7.04 -8.59 2.69
N GLU A 67 -7.56 -8.03 3.78
CA GLU A 67 -8.09 -8.80 4.90
C GLU A 67 -9.60 -8.74 5.01
#